data_d5783943cd307b05d52fad5d189806a7
#
_entry.id   d5783943cd307b05d52fad5d189806a7
#
_cell.length_a   1.000
_cell.length_b   1.000
_cell.length_c   1.000
_cell.angle_alpha   90.00
_cell.angle_beta   90.00
_cell.angle_gamma   90.00
#
_symmetry.space_group_name_H-M   'P 1'
#
loop_
_entity.id
_entity.type
_entity.pdbx_description
1 polymer ?
#
loop_
_entity_poly.entity_id
_entity_poly.type
_entity_poly.pdbx_seq_one_letter_code
_entity_poly.pdbx_strand_id
1 'polypeptide(L)'
;MAGRVLIVDDNATIRNEIKAVLMKDGSFTHFMEATDGITAFKSILEHPPDLVLCDLVMPGFDGLKFLGLKASRKELEQIPVIILTAEDDLDRKAEILERGASDYVTKPFHEKELLARVRIHTKLKLLQDELRETNAQLEALSVTDVLTGLANRRRLMTRLEEEVVRSRRYKTPLSVVMIDIDHFKQVNDTHGHAMGDEVLRNIGAMLKASVRATDLAARYGGEELTLVLPHTDAPAAAQVAENLRQKFAELEHQLDGVTIKKTASMGIAARDGQGDIPHVEDLLKLADEALYRAKQNGRNRVEVAG
;
A
#
# COMPACT_ATOMS: atom_id res chain seq x y z
N MET A 1 -13.61 -18.29 15.59
CA MET A 1 -13.83 -16.84 15.35
C MET A 1 -15.30 -16.60 15.10
N ALA A 2 -15.82 -15.49 15.57
CA ALA A 2 -17.23 -15.12 15.35
C ALA A 2 -17.37 -14.55 13.94
N GLY A 3 -17.69 -15.40 12.96
CA GLY A 3 -17.89 -14.98 11.58
C GLY A 3 -19.20 -14.20 11.38
N ARG A 4 -19.20 -13.26 10.43
CA ARG A 4 -20.37 -12.47 10.03
C ARG A 4 -20.80 -12.87 8.62
N VAL A 5 -22.06 -13.20 8.42
CA VAL A 5 -22.62 -13.56 7.11
C VAL A 5 -23.76 -12.63 6.73
N LEU A 6 -23.82 -12.22 5.47
CA LEU A 6 -24.95 -11.49 4.89
C LEU A 6 -25.75 -12.45 3.99
N ILE A 7 -27.05 -12.56 4.27
CA ILE A 7 -27.99 -13.34 3.48
C ILE A 7 -28.89 -12.37 2.72
N VAL A 8 -28.89 -12.45 1.41
CA VAL A 8 -29.62 -11.55 0.50
C VAL A 8 -30.60 -12.37 -0.34
N ASP A 9 -31.86 -12.22 -0.08
CA ASP A 9 -32.96 -12.90 -0.79
C ASP A 9 -34.24 -12.10 -0.50
N ASP A 10 -35.13 -11.91 -1.46
CA ASP A 10 -36.39 -11.20 -1.23
C ASP A 10 -37.40 -12.05 -0.43
N ASN A 11 -37.23 -13.39 -0.46
CA ASN A 11 -38.06 -14.34 0.24
C ASN A 11 -37.58 -14.59 1.69
N ALA A 12 -38.33 -14.13 2.66
CA ALA A 12 -38.03 -14.31 4.08
C ALA A 12 -37.94 -15.79 4.51
N THR A 13 -38.69 -16.69 3.88
CA THR A 13 -38.66 -18.12 4.19
C THR A 13 -37.31 -18.71 3.83
N ILE A 14 -36.75 -18.37 2.66
CA ILE A 14 -35.42 -18.82 2.22
C ILE A 14 -34.33 -18.25 3.12
N ARG A 15 -34.39 -16.95 3.49
CA ARG A 15 -33.44 -16.38 4.41
C ARG A 15 -33.41 -17.11 5.77
N ASN A 16 -34.61 -17.40 6.30
CA ASN A 16 -34.72 -18.15 7.56
C ASN A 16 -34.19 -19.59 7.45
N GLU A 17 -34.45 -20.26 6.34
CA GLU A 17 -33.92 -21.62 6.07
C GLU A 17 -32.38 -21.61 6.06
N ILE A 18 -31.79 -20.73 5.26
CA ILE A 18 -30.32 -20.57 5.20
C ILE A 18 -29.74 -20.26 6.57
N LYS A 19 -30.33 -19.32 7.28
CA LYS A 19 -29.93 -18.92 8.63
C LYS A 19 -29.97 -20.09 9.60
N ALA A 20 -31.04 -20.91 9.57
CA ALA A 20 -31.17 -22.10 10.41
C ALA A 20 -30.07 -23.13 10.13
N VAL A 21 -29.77 -23.38 8.85
CA VAL A 21 -28.70 -24.28 8.42
C VAL A 21 -27.33 -23.80 8.93
N LEU A 22 -27.02 -22.53 8.75
CA LEU A 22 -25.74 -21.95 9.16
C LEU A 22 -25.59 -21.85 10.69
N MET A 23 -26.68 -21.57 11.41
CA MET A 23 -26.70 -21.57 12.87
C MET A 23 -26.41 -22.95 13.44
N LYS A 24 -26.99 -23.99 12.87
CA LYS A 24 -26.77 -25.40 13.28
C LYS A 24 -25.31 -25.82 13.05
N ASP A 25 -24.68 -25.33 11.99
CA ASP A 25 -23.25 -25.55 11.69
C ASP A 25 -22.30 -24.80 12.62
N GLY A 26 -22.73 -23.69 13.20
CA GLY A 26 -21.93 -22.89 14.13
C GLY A 26 -20.82 -22.07 13.46
N SER A 27 -20.78 -21.99 12.15
CA SER A 27 -19.75 -21.25 11.38
C SER A 27 -19.84 -19.73 11.55
N PHE A 28 -21.03 -19.21 11.86
CA PHE A 28 -21.28 -17.78 12.00
C PHE A 28 -22.00 -17.47 13.32
N THR A 29 -21.67 -16.32 13.88
CA THR A 29 -22.32 -15.80 15.10
C THR A 29 -23.16 -14.54 14.82
N HIS A 30 -22.88 -13.85 13.70
CA HIS A 30 -23.60 -12.65 13.32
C HIS A 30 -24.22 -12.82 11.94
N PHE A 31 -25.55 -12.64 11.89
CA PHE A 31 -26.36 -12.78 10.69
C PHE A 31 -26.92 -11.44 10.30
N MET A 32 -26.60 -10.99 9.11
CA MET A 32 -27.14 -9.80 8.47
C MET A 32 -28.11 -10.26 7.37
N GLU A 33 -29.17 -9.50 7.14
CA GLU A 33 -30.17 -9.82 6.12
C GLU A 33 -30.44 -8.61 5.24
N ALA A 34 -30.64 -8.85 3.95
CA ALA A 34 -31.09 -7.85 2.99
C ALA A 34 -32.11 -8.48 2.04
N THR A 35 -33.02 -7.66 1.54
CA THR A 35 -34.13 -8.09 0.66
C THR A 35 -33.84 -7.79 -0.82
N ASP A 36 -32.78 -7.04 -1.11
CA ASP A 36 -32.38 -6.64 -2.47
C ASP A 36 -30.90 -6.25 -2.51
N GLY A 37 -30.33 -6.14 -3.69
CA GLY A 37 -28.92 -5.85 -3.90
C GLY A 37 -28.49 -4.45 -3.46
N ILE A 38 -29.37 -3.45 -3.43
CA ILE A 38 -29.01 -2.09 -2.96
C ILE A 38 -28.85 -2.10 -1.45
N THR A 39 -29.79 -2.70 -0.74
CA THR A 39 -29.72 -2.86 0.73
C THR A 39 -28.51 -3.71 1.12
N ALA A 40 -28.23 -4.78 0.36
CA ALA A 40 -27.04 -5.59 0.55
C ALA A 40 -25.76 -4.78 0.37
N PHE A 41 -25.67 -3.96 -0.68
CA PHE A 41 -24.49 -3.13 -0.94
C PHE A 41 -24.26 -2.09 0.17
N LYS A 42 -25.30 -1.45 0.68
CA LYS A 42 -25.18 -0.55 1.84
C LYS A 42 -24.68 -1.30 3.07
N SER A 43 -25.24 -2.48 3.35
CA SER A 43 -24.84 -3.30 4.50
C SER A 43 -23.38 -3.71 4.46
N ILE A 44 -22.83 -4.08 3.29
CA ILE A 44 -21.41 -4.48 3.19
C ILE A 44 -20.46 -3.28 3.31
N LEU A 45 -20.88 -2.06 3.00
CA LEU A 45 -20.07 -0.86 3.21
C LEU A 45 -20.01 -0.46 4.69
N GLU A 46 -21.13 -0.58 5.41
CA GLU A 46 -21.20 -0.23 6.83
C GLU A 46 -20.56 -1.31 7.73
N HIS A 47 -20.84 -2.56 7.39
CA HIS A 47 -20.43 -3.72 8.18
C HIS A 47 -19.97 -4.87 7.27
N PRO A 48 -18.71 -4.87 6.82
CA PRO A 48 -18.20 -5.91 5.90
C PRO A 48 -18.38 -7.32 6.48
N PRO A 49 -19.08 -8.23 5.79
CA PRO A 49 -19.23 -9.63 6.20
C PRO A 49 -18.03 -10.48 5.74
N ASP A 50 -17.90 -11.67 6.34
CA ASP A 50 -16.91 -12.67 5.92
C ASP A 50 -17.38 -13.48 4.72
N LEU A 51 -18.71 -13.52 4.46
CA LEU A 51 -19.33 -14.19 3.33
C LEU A 51 -20.68 -13.53 3.00
N VAL A 52 -21.01 -13.48 1.72
CA VAL A 52 -22.36 -13.12 1.23
C VAL A 52 -22.98 -14.32 0.55
N LEU A 53 -24.22 -14.67 0.92
CA LEU A 53 -25.11 -15.55 0.18
C LEU A 53 -26.16 -14.69 -0.48
N CYS A 54 -26.22 -14.64 -1.80
CA CYS A 54 -27.07 -13.72 -2.53
C CYS A 54 -27.93 -14.45 -3.57
N ASP A 55 -29.23 -14.23 -3.50
CA ASP A 55 -30.12 -14.69 -4.60
C ASP A 55 -29.77 -14.00 -5.92
N LEU A 56 -29.82 -14.76 -7.00
CA LEU A 56 -29.61 -14.24 -8.34
C LEU A 56 -30.76 -13.33 -8.78
N VAL A 57 -31.99 -13.77 -8.54
CA VAL A 57 -33.22 -13.12 -9.05
C VAL A 57 -33.95 -12.45 -7.91
N MET A 58 -33.87 -11.13 -7.88
CA MET A 58 -34.60 -10.30 -6.92
C MET A 58 -35.26 -9.12 -7.64
N PRO A 59 -36.41 -8.62 -7.15
CA PRO A 59 -37.09 -7.46 -7.73
C PRO A 59 -36.19 -6.21 -7.73
N GLY A 60 -36.13 -5.52 -8.86
CA GLY A 60 -35.43 -4.24 -9.01
C GLY A 60 -33.93 -4.36 -9.17
N PHE A 61 -33.19 -4.79 -8.15
CA PHE A 61 -31.74 -4.88 -8.16
C PHE A 61 -31.28 -6.30 -7.83
N ASP A 62 -30.97 -7.06 -8.89
CA ASP A 62 -30.63 -8.47 -8.86
C ASP A 62 -29.16 -8.76 -8.42
N GLY A 63 -28.84 -10.05 -8.22
CA GLY A 63 -27.52 -10.50 -7.79
C GLY A 63 -26.39 -10.14 -8.74
N LEU A 64 -26.62 -10.11 -10.07
CA LEU A 64 -25.60 -9.72 -11.05
C LEU A 64 -25.24 -8.24 -10.96
N LYS A 65 -26.22 -7.38 -10.76
CA LYS A 65 -25.97 -5.95 -10.54
C LYS A 65 -25.26 -5.71 -9.23
N PHE A 66 -25.58 -6.47 -8.19
CA PHE A 66 -24.86 -6.45 -6.91
C PHE A 66 -23.37 -6.81 -7.10
N LEU A 67 -23.06 -7.89 -7.84
CA LEU A 67 -21.68 -8.27 -8.17
C LEU A 67 -20.96 -7.13 -8.91
N GLY A 68 -21.60 -6.52 -9.90
CA GLY A 68 -21.04 -5.39 -10.64
C GLY A 68 -20.69 -4.19 -9.76
N LEU A 69 -21.57 -3.81 -8.82
CA LEU A 69 -21.29 -2.76 -7.85
C LEU A 69 -20.13 -3.13 -6.91
N LYS A 70 -20.12 -4.35 -6.42
CA LYS A 70 -19.05 -4.86 -5.57
C LYS A 70 -17.70 -4.79 -6.29
N ALA A 71 -17.63 -5.23 -7.55
CA ALA A 71 -16.41 -5.23 -8.36
C ALA A 71 -15.87 -3.80 -8.63
N SER A 72 -16.72 -2.77 -8.59
CA SER A 72 -16.29 -1.37 -8.73
C SER A 72 -15.53 -0.81 -7.52
N ARG A 73 -15.49 -1.54 -6.41
CA ARG A 73 -14.86 -1.15 -5.14
C ARG A 73 -13.79 -2.14 -4.73
N LYS A 74 -12.54 -1.74 -4.83
CA LYS A 74 -11.37 -2.57 -4.51
C LYS A 74 -11.38 -3.09 -3.07
N GLU A 75 -11.91 -2.30 -2.13
CA GLU A 75 -12.01 -2.68 -0.73
C GLU A 75 -12.95 -3.87 -0.48
N LEU A 76 -13.91 -4.08 -1.39
CA LEU A 76 -14.91 -5.14 -1.29
C LEU A 76 -14.55 -6.40 -2.11
N GLU A 77 -13.50 -6.34 -2.92
CA GLU A 77 -13.09 -7.43 -3.82
C GLU A 77 -12.94 -8.77 -3.07
N GLN A 78 -12.48 -8.72 -1.85
CA GLN A 78 -12.13 -9.87 -1.03
C GLN A 78 -13.29 -10.53 -0.30
N ILE A 79 -14.47 -9.92 -0.31
CA ILE A 79 -15.66 -10.51 0.31
C ILE A 79 -16.19 -11.58 -0.63
N PRO A 80 -16.14 -12.87 -0.28
CA PRO A 80 -16.67 -13.93 -1.13
C PRO A 80 -18.19 -13.82 -1.24
N VAL A 81 -18.70 -14.02 -2.46
CA VAL A 81 -20.13 -14.04 -2.76
C VAL A 81 -20.48 -15.36 -3.38
N ILE A 82 -21.39 -16.09 -2.76
CA ILE A 82 -22.00 -17.31 -3.32
C ILE A 82 -23.40 -16.93 -3.82
N ILE A 83 -23.64 -17.16 -5.10
CA ILE A 83 -24.94 -16.87 -5.72
C ILE A 83 -25.86 -18.08 -5.55
N LEU A 84 -27.11 -17.82 -5.13
CA LEU A 84 -28.16 -18.81 -5.10
C LEU A 84 -29.01 -18.63 -6.37
N THR A 85 -29.16 -19.69 -7.16
CA THR A 85 -29.88 -19.61 -8.45
C THR A 85 -30.84 -20.77 -8.65
N ALA A 86 -31.98 -20.51 -9.24
CA ALA A 86 -32.92 -21.55 -9.69
C ALA A 86 -32.57 -22.10 -11.09
N GLU A 87 -31.64 -21.44 -11.79
CA GLU A 87 -31.24 -21.80 -13.17
C GLU A 87 -30.16 -22.88 -13.14
N ASP A 88 -30.37 -23.93 -13.92
CA ASP A 88 -29.42 -25.03 -14.06
C ASP A 88 -28.66 -25.00 -15.40
N ASP A 89 -28.77 -23.90 -16.15
CA ASP A 89 -28.08 -23.66 -17.40
C ASP A 89 -26.58 -23.39 -17.17
N LEU A 90 -25.73 -24.12 -17.93
CA LEU A 90 -24.27 -24.01 -17.83
C LEU A 90 -23.74 -22.64 -18.25
N ASP A 91 -24.32 -22.04 -19.29
CA ASP A 91 -23.89 -20.74 -19.78
C ASP A 91 -24.16 -19.64 -18.71
N ARG A 92 -25.29 -19.74 -18.03
CA ARG A 92 -25.63 -18.82 -16.94
C ARG A 92 -24.72 -18.97 -15.72
N LYS A 93 -24.34 -20.20 -15.39
CA LYS A 93 -23.38 -20.48 -14.31
C LYS A 93 -22.00 -19.91 -14.62
N ALA A 94 -21.54 -20.02 -15.86
CA ALA A 94 -20.29 -19.42 -16.30
C ALA A 94 -20.32 -17.88 -16.20
N GLU A 95 -21.42 -17.25 -16.66
CA GLU A 95 -21.60 -15.78 -16.55
C GLU A 95 -21.53 -15.30 -15.09
N ILE A 96 -22.16 -15.99 -14.15
CA ILE A 96 -22.14 -15.64 -12.72
C ILE A 96 -20.71 -15.59 -12.18
N LEU A 97 -19.89 -16.61 -12.51
CA LEU A 97 -18.48 -16.66 -12.07
C LEU A 97 -17.63 -15.59 -12.75
N GLU A 98 -17.79 -15.36 -14.06
CA GLU A 98 -17.09 -14.30 -14.80
C GLU A 98 -17.41 -12.90 -14.26
N ARG A 99 -18.60 -12.68 -13.73
CA ARG A 99 -19.00 -11.42 -13.09
C ARG A 99 -18.47 -11.25 -11.66
N GLY A 100 -17.66 -12.19 -11.17
CA GLY A 100 -16.96 -12.09 -9.90
C GLY A 100 -17.68 -12.73 -8.70
N ALA A 101 -18.63 -13.63 -8.93
CA ALA A 101 -19.08 -14.53 -7.87
C ALA A 101 -17.97 -15.50 -7.52
N SER A 102 -17.83 -15.82 -6.24
CA SER A 102 -16.87 -16.82 -5.77
C SER A 102 -17.35 -18.25 -6.05
N ASP A 103 -18.67 -18.45 -6.04
CA ASP A 103 -19.32 -19.73 -6.32
C ASP A 103 -20.82 -19.52 -6.55
N TYR A 104 -21.52 -20.62 -6.86
CA TYR A 104 -22.98 -20.65 -6.94
C TYR A 104 -23.54 -21.92 -6.30
N VAL A 105 -24.81 -21.88 -5.92
CA VAL A 105 -25.60 -23.01 -5.42
C VAL A 105 -26.98 -23.01 -6.10
N THR A 106 -27.39 -24.16 -6.63
CA THR A 106 -28.68 -24.28 -7.32
C THR A 106 -29.83 -24.53 -6.31
N LYS A 107 -30.92 -23.80 -6.46
CA LYS A 107 -32.16 -24.01 -5.71
C LYS A 107 -33.04 -25.10 -6.39
N PRO A 108 -33.68 -26.01 -5.63
CA PRO A 108 -33.57 -26.22 -4.20
C PRO A 108 -32.21 -26.81 -3.81
N PHE A 109 -31.57 -26.25 -2.78
CA PHE A 109 -30.25 -26.70 -2.35
C PHE A 109 -30.34 -27.75 -1.24
N HIS A 110 -29.36 -28.64 -1.20
CA HIS A 110 -29.15 -29.54 -0.09
C HIS A 110 -28.30 -28.87 1.00
N GLU A 111 -28.70 -29.02 2.27
CA GLU A 111 -27.97 -28.48 3.44
C GLU A 111 -26.45 -28.78 3.35
N LYS A 112 -26.08 -30.04 3.04
CA LYS A 112 -24.68 -30.46 2.93
C LYS A 112 -23.92 -29.76 1.84
N GLU A 113 -24.53 -29.48 0.67
CA GLU A 113 -23.90 -28.78 -0.43
C GLU A 113 -23.65 -27.31 -0.05
N LEU A 114 -24.68 -26.62 0.44
CA LEU A 114 -24.56 -25.24 0.88
C LEU A 114 -23.43 -25.10 1.93
N LEU A 115 -23.43 -25.95 2.94
CA LEU A 115 -22.42 -25.92 4.00
C LEU A 115 -21.00 -26.22 3.48
N ALA A 116 -20.85 -27.15 2.52
CA ALA A 116 -19.55 -27.46 1.94
C ALA A 116 -18.95 -26.23 1.25
N ARG A 117 -19.73 -25.53 0.40
CA ARG A 117 -19.29 -24.33 -0.31
C ARG A 117 -19.01 -23.16 0.65
N VAL A 118 -19.90 -22.94 1.61
CA VAL A 118 -19.73 -21.93 2.67
C VAL A 118 -18.40 -22.15 3.41
N ARG A 119 -18.13 -23.37 3.84
CA ARG A 119 -16.89 -23.72 4.57
C ARG A 119 -15.65 -23.50 3.72
N ILE A 120 -15.67 -23.85 2.42
CA ILE A 120 -14.55 -23.65 1.49
C ILE A 120 -14.24 -22.15 1.40
N HIS A 121 -15.23 -21.33 1.08
CA HIS A 121 -15.00 -19.89 0.84
C HIS A 121 -14.68 -19.12 2.12
N THR A 122 -15.29 -19.49 3.25
CA THR A 122 -14.93 -18.93 4.56
C THR A 122 -13.49 -19.28 4.95
N LYS A 123 -13.05 -20.53 4.70
CA LYS A 123 -11.68 -20.95 4.97
C LYS A 123 -10.69 -20.23 4.06
N LEU A 124 -10.99 -20.08 2.77
CA LEU A 124 -10.15 -19.34 1.82
C LEU A 124 -10.01 -17.88 2.25
N LYS A 125 -11.09 -17.22 2.62
CA LYS A 125 -11.08 -15.85 3.14
C LYS A 125 -10.19 -15.73 4.38
N LEU A 126 -10.34 -16.63 5.35
CA LEU A 126 -9.55 -16.65 6.56
C LEU A 126 -8.05 -16.78 6.26
N LEU A 127 -7.67 -17.72 5.38
CA LEU A 127 -6.27 -17.90 5.00
C LEU A 127 -5.69 -16.70 4.26
N GLN A 128 -6.49 -16.04 3.42
CA GLN A 128 -6.07 -14.81 2.74
C GLN A 128 -5.83 -13.67 3.73
N ASP A 129 -6.71 -13.51 4.73
CA ASP A 129 -6.56 -12.49 5.77
C ASP A 129 -5.33 -12.75 6.65
N GLU A 130 -5.11 -14.00 7.07
CA GLU A 130 -3.93 -14.43 7.83
C GLU A 130 -2.63 -14.17 7.05
N LEU A 131 -2.60 -14.50 5.76
CA LEU A 131 -1.45 -14.26 4.90
C LEU A 131 -1.14 -12.75 4.78
N ARG A 132 -2.17 -11.93 4.65
CA ARG A 132 -1.99 -10.46 4.59
C ARG A 132 -1.48 -9.89 5.89
N GLU A 133 -2.04 -10.32 7.01
CA GLU A 133 -1.58 -9.89 8.32
C GLU A 133 -0.12 -10.29 8.55
N THR A 134 0.24 -11.52 8.21
CA THR A 134 1.62 -12.01 8.30
C THR A 134 2.57 -11.21 7.40
N ASN A 135 2.18 -10.93 6.15
CA ASN A 135 2.97 -10.11 5.24
C ASN A 135 3.14 -8.68 5.77
N ALA A 136 2.08 -8.07 6.28
CA ALA A 136 2.16 -6.74 6.90
C ALA A 136 3.09 -6.72 8.12
N GLN A 137 3.09 -7.78 8.95
CA GLN A 137 4.01 -7.93 10.06
C GLN A 137 5.47 -8.09 9.59
N LEU A 138 5.72 -8.89 8.55
CA LEU A 138 7.05 -9.06 7.96
C LEU A 138 7.56 -7.75 7.35
N GLU A 139 6.72 -7.04 6.62
CA GLU A 139 7.05 -5.70 6.10
C GLU A 139 7.32 -4.71 7.25
N ALA A 140 6.54 -4.79 8.33
CA ALA A 140 6.77 -3.99 9.53
C ALA A 140 8.09 -4.33 10.25
N LEU A 141 8.62 -5.52 10.15
CA LEU A 141 9.93 -5.91 10.67
C LEU A 141 11.07 -5.56 9.71
N SER A 142 10.81 -5.38 8.42
CA SER A 142 11.82 -4.96 7.46
C SER A 142 12.38 -3.58 7.80
N VAL A 143 13.67 -3.42 7.66
CA VAL A 143 14.40 -2.15 7.82
C VAL A 143 14.87 -1.57 6.49
N THR A 144 14.61 -2.29 5.39
CA THR A 144 15.02 -1.93 4.02
C THR A 144 13.83 -1.74 3.12
N ASP A 145 13.95 -0.83 2.17
CA ASP A 145 13.04 -0.68 1.03
C ASP A 145 13.39 -1.74 -0.03
N VAL A 146 12.40 -2.55 -0.41
CA VAL A 146 12.60 -3.71 -1.28
C VAL A 146 13.04 -3.31 -2.69
N LEU A 147 12.59 -2.15 -3.18
CA LEU A 147 12.90 -1.71 -4.54
C LEU A 147 14.32 -1.17 -4.66
N THR A 148 14.71 -0.28 -3.73
CA THR A 148 15.99 0.44 -3.80
C THR A 148 17.12 -0.23 -3.00
N GLY A 149 16.78 -1.15 -2.08
CA GLY A 149 17.75 -1.75 -1.14
C GLY A 149 18.34 -0.78 -0.12
N LEU A 150 17.81 0.45 -0.04
CA LEU A 150 18.15 1.46 0.97
C LEU A 150 17.37 1.19 2.27
N ALA A 151 17.67 1.93 3.33
CA ALA A 151 16.81 1.94 4.50
C ALA A 151 15.39 2.43 4.14
N ASN A 152 14.36 1.85 4.76
CA ASN A 152 13.01 2.35 4.61
C ASN A 152 12.75 3.54 5.56
N ARG A 153 11.60 4.21 5.38
CA ARG A 153 11.21 5.37 6.18
C ARG A 153 11.24 5.09 7.69
N ARG A 154 10.83 3.89 8.10
CA ARG A 154 10.83 3.54 9.53
C ARG A 154 12.26 3.49 10.09
N ARG A 155 13.19 2.84 9.40
CA ARG A 155 14.59 2.78 9.81
C ARG A 155 15.25 4.17 9.81
N LEU A 156 14.88 5.01 8.83
CA LEU A 156 15.30 6.40 8.78
C LEU A 156 14.88 7.16 10.05
N MET A 157 13.59 7.10 10.42
CA MET A 157 13.07 7.81 11.59
C MET A 157 13.77 7.37 12.88
N THR A 158 13.86 6.05 13.11
CA THR A 158 14.58 5.51 14.28
C THR A 158 16.04 5.99 14.32
N ARG A 159 16.74 5.90 13.17
CA ARG A 159 18.15 6.32 13.10
C ARG A 159 18.31 7.81 13.34
N LEU A 160 17.42 8.62 12.79
CA LEU A 160 17.49 10.08 12.97
C LEU A 160 17.21 10.49 14.40
N GLU A 161 16.28 9.85 15.11
CA GLU A 161 16.05 10.02 16.54
C GLU A 161 17.31 9.68 17.36
N GLU A 162 17.94 8.54 17.07
CA GLU A 162 19.19 8.15 17.72
C GLU A 162 20.29 9.19 17.51
N GLU A 163 20.45 9.69 16.28
CA GLU A 163 21.51 10.65 15.94
C GLU A 163 21.24 12.05 16.48
N VAL A 164 19.98 12.49 16.55
CA VAL A 164 19.60 13.75 17.22
C VAL A 164 19.96 13.70 18.71
N VAL A 165 19.64 12.61 19.41
CA VAL A 165 20.00 12.42 20.82
C VAL A 165 21.53 12.39 20.99
N ARG A 166 22.23 11.70 20.11
CA ARG A 166 23.70 11.57 20.12
C ARG A 166 24.38 12.93 19.85
N SER A 167 23.95 13.64 18.81
CA SER A 167 24.44 14.97 18.43
C SER A 167 24.26 15.97 19.58
N ARG A 168 23.09 15.95 20.24
CA ARG A 168 22.83 16.79 21.44
C ARG A 168 23.77 16.46 22.59
N ARG A 169 23.96 15.16 22.87
CA ARG A 169 24.81 14.72 24.02
C ARG A 169 26.26 15.06 23.84
N TYR A 170 26.78 14.85 22.63
CA TYR A 170 28.23 14.99 22.34
C TYR A 170 28.59 16.31 21.65
N LYS A 171 27.60 17.19 21.42
CA LYS A 171 27.74 18.47 20.71
C LYS A 171 28.44 18.30 19.33
N THR A 172 28.06 17.25 18.60
CA THR A 172 28.59 16.98 17.27
C THR A 172 27.61 17.44 16.19
N PRO A 173 28.10 17.90 15.03
CA PRO A 173 27.21 18.31 13.94
C PRO A 173 26.41 17.12 13.39
N LEU A 174 25.21 17.43 12.88
CA LEU A 174 24.30 16.49 12.22
C LEU A 174 23.65 17.19 11.05
N SER A 175 23.68 16.55 9.90
CA SER A 175 22.99 17.04 8.70
C SER A 175 22.01 16.00 8.15
N VAL A 176 20.92 16.51 7.59
CA VAL A 176 19.92 15.75 6.85
C VAL A 176 19.80 16.32 5.45
N VAL A 177 19.78 15.46 4.44
CA VAL A 177 19.59 15.84 3.04
C VAL A 177 18.34 15.18 2.51
N MET A 178 17.34 15.98 2.12
CA MET A 178 16.18 15.51 1.37
C MET A 178 16.49 15.59 -0.13
N ILE A 179 16.17 14.55 -0.87
CA ILE A 179 16.46 14.38 -2.30
C ILE A 179 15.18 14.00 -3.02
N ASP A 180 14.93 14.64 -4.15
CA ASP A 180 13.78 14.31 -5.01
C ASP A 180 14.24 14.23 -6.46
N ILE A 181 13.77 13.20 -7.18
CA ILE A 181 14.15 12.98 -8.57
C ILE A 181 13.36 13.92 -9.47
N ASP A 182 14.04 14.79 -10.16
CA ASP A 182 13.41 15.80 -11.00
C ASP A 182 12.57 15.17 -12.11
N HIS A 183 11.30 15.58 -12.20
CA HIS A 183 10.35 15.12 -13.22
C HIS A 183 10.13 13.60 -13.25
N PHE A 184 10.18 12.92 -12.09
CA PHE A 184 10.00 11.47 -12.00
C PHE A 184 8.63 11.01 -12.52
N LYS A 185 7.56 11.76 -12.21
CA LYS A 185 6.23 11.46 -12.75
C LYS A 185 6.24 11.38 -14.27
N GLN A 186 6.97 12.29 -14.97
CA GLN A 186 7.08 12.25 -16.41
C GLN A 186 7.77 10.98 -16.93
N VAL A 187 8.71 10.40 -16.18
CA VAL A 187 9.31 9.10 -16.52
C VAL A 187 8.23 8.02 -16.55
N ASN A 188 7.42 7.94 -15.49
CA ASN A 188 6.34 6.96 -15.40
C ASN A 188 5.29 7.17 -16.51
N ASP A 189 4.90 8.41 -16.76
CA ASP A 189 3.89 8.75 -17.76
C ASP A 189 4.38 8.47 -19.21
N THR A 190 5.69 8.60 -19.47
CA THR A 190 6.28 8.44 -20.82
C THR A 190 6.79 7.02 -21.08
N HIS A 191 7.42 6.38 -20.09
CA HIS A 191 8.14 5.12 -20.25
C HIS A 191 7.56 3.98 -19.41
N GLY A 192 6.48 4.24 -18.66
CA GLY A 192 5.83 3.26 -17.78
C GLY A 192 6.53 3.09 -16.42
N HIS A 193 5.82 2.48 -15.49
CA HIS A 193 6.30 2.27 -14.12
C HIS A 193 7.57 1.38 -14.04
N ALA A 194 7.76 0.46 -14.98
CA ALA A 194 8.95 -0.39 -15.01
C ALA A 194 10.25 0.42 -15.17
N MET A 195 10.24 1.47 -16.00
CA MET A 195 11.37 2.39 -16.15
C MET A 195 11.56 3.24 -14.87
N GLY A 196 10.48 3.70 -14.26
CA GLY A 196 10.56 4.41 -12.97
C GLY A 196 11.20 3.55 -11.87
N ASP A 197 10.82 2.28 -11.79
CA ASP A 197 11.41 1.31 -10.87
C ASP A 197 12.90 1.09 -11.15
N GLU A 198 13.31 1.03 -12.42
CA GLU A 198 14.72 0.89 -12.80
C GLU A 198 15.54 2.13 -12.39
N VAL A 199 14.98 3.33 -12.59
CA VAL A 199 15.56 4.59 -12.11
C VAL A 199 15.80 4.53 -10.61
N LEU A 200 14.80 4.13 -9.84
CA LEU A 200 14.89 4.04 -8.37
C LEU A 200 15.90 2.99 -7.91
N ARG A 201 15.99 1.81 -8.56
CA ARG A 201 17.00 0.78 -8.26
C ARG A 201 18.41 1.29 -8.46
N ASN A 202 18.67 1.90 -9.62
CA ASN A 202 19.99 2.41 -9.98
C ASN A 202 20.45 3.53 -9.05
N ILE A 203 19.53 4.45 -8.70
CA ILE A 203 19.79 5.51 -7.73
C ILE A 203 20.05 4.92 -6.34
N GLY A 204 19.26 3.94 -5.91
CA GLY A 204 19.46 3.26 -4.65
C GLY A 204 20.84 2.62 -4.54
N ALA A 205 21.27 1.91 -5.58
CA ALA A 205 22.60 1.31 -5.66
C ALA A 205 23.72 2.36 -5.62
N MET A 206 23.57 3.46 -6.38
CA MET A 206 24.52 4.56 -6.43
C MET A 206 24.66 5.25 -5.07
N LEU A 207 23.54 5.57 -4.40
CA LEU A 207 23.55 6.18 -3.06
C LEU A 207 24.23 5.25 -2.04
N LYS A 208 23.87 3.97 -2.03
CA LYS A 208 24.45 2.97 -1.13
C LYS A 208 25.98 2.85 -1.28
N ALA A 209 26.47 2.96 -2.52
CA ALA A 209 27.91 2.93 -2.80
C ALA A 209 28.62 4.28 -2.51
N SER A 210 27.89 5.38 -2.37
CA SER A 210 28.45 6.72 -2.22
C SER A 210 28.48 7.24 -0.79
N VAL A 211 27.74 6.65 0.13
CA VAL A 211 27.69 7.06 1.54
C VAL A 211 28.66 6.24 2.40
N ARG A 212 29.11 6.81 3.52
CA ARG A 212 29.99 6.13 4.48
C ARG A 212 29.19 5.13 5.32
N ALA A 213 29.87 4.21 5.99
CA ALA A 213 29.24 3.23 6.88
C ALA A 213 28.50 3.89 8.08
N THR A 214 28.90 5.08 8.47
CA THR A 214 28.26 5.89 9.54
C THR A 214 26.99 6.58 9.07
N ASP A 215 26.89 6.84 7.76
CA ASP A 215 25.78 7.55 7.15
C ASP A 215 24.63 6.61 6.88
N LEU A 216 23.44 7.15 6.73
CA LEU A 216 22.28 6.37 6.32
C LEU A 216 21.68 6.96 5.05
N ALA A 217 21.52 6.15 4.03
CA ALA A 217 20.69 6.46 2.87
C ALA A 217 19.36 5.70 3.00
N ALA A 218 18.26 6.41 2.83
CA ALA A 218 16.91 5.87 2.98
C ALA A 218 15.98 6.33 1.86
N ARG A 219 14.96 5.52 1.57
CA ARG A 219 13.81 5.94 0.79
C ARG A 219 12.73 6.46 1.74
N TYR A 220 12.38 7.73 1.59
CA TYR A 220 11.36 8.38 2.41
C TYR A 220 9.95 8.02 1.94
N GLY A 221 9.72 7.99 0.61
CA GLY A 221 8.47 7.57 -0.02
C GLY A 221 8.46 7.95 -1.50
N GLY A 222 7.76 7.19 -2.33
CA GLY A 222 7.69 7.49 -3.77
C GLY A 222 9.07 7.65 -4.41
N GLU A 223 9.38 8.85 -4.90
CA GLU A 223 10.65 9.27 -5.51
C GLU A 223 11.55 10.05 -4.55
N GLU A 224 11.15 10.17 -3.27
CA GLU A 224 11.88 10.93 -2.27
C GLU A 224 12.87 10.05 -1.51
N LEU A 225 14.11 10.53 -1.41
CA LEU A 225 15.21 9.87 -0.72
C LEU A 225 15.78 10.79 0.35
N THR A 226 16.39 10.23 1.37
CA THR A 226 16.94 11.01 2.49
C THR A 226 18.28 10.46 2.90
N LEU A 227 19.22 11.36 3.21
CA LEU A 227 20.48 11.00 3.86
C LEU A 227 20.52 11.56 5.26
N VAL A 228 21.04 10.76 6.19
CA VAL A 228 21.43 11.19 7.53
C VAL A 228 22.96 11.14 7.59
N LEU A 229 23.57 12.28 7.86
CA LEU A 229 25.02 12.47 7.85
C LEU A 229 25.49 12.86 9.27
N PRO A 230 25.78 11.91 10.15
CA PRO A 230 26.35 12.19 11.47
C PRO A 230 27.72 12.84 11.36
N HIS A 231 28.07 13.67 12.36
CA HIS A 231 29.35 14.39 12.44
C HIS A 231 29.69 15.23 11.20
N THR A 232 28.65 15.77 10.54
CA THR A 232 28.77 16.50 9.28
C THR A 232 28.05 17.84 9.42
N ASP A 233 28.79 18.95 9.25
CA ASP A 233 28.27 20.32 9.25
C ASP A 233 27.67 20.73 7.90
N ALA A 234 27.10 21.92 7.81
CA ALA A 234 26.43 22.39 6.60
C ALA A 234 27.37 22.48 5.37
N PRO A 235 28.59 23.02 5.45
CA PRO A 235 29.52 23.05 4.32
C PRO A 235 29.90 21.65 3.83
N ALA A 236 30.22 20.73 4.73
CA ALA A 236 30.55 19.36 4.39
C ALA A 236 29.35 18.59 3.81
N ALA A 237 28.16 18.79 4.36
CA ALA A 237 26.94 18.21 3.80
C ALA A 237 26.63 18.75 2.39
N ALA A 238 26.83 20.04 2.15
CA ALA A 238 26.69 20.65 0.83
C ALA A 238 27.65 20.04 -0.19
N GLN A 239 28.90 19.79 0.20
CA GLN A 239 29.87 19.11 -0.69
C GLN A 239 29.46 17.67 -1.00
N VAL A 240 28.98 16.92 -0.01
CA VAL A 240 28.45 15.55 -0.22
C VAL A 240 27.26 15.59 -1.17
N ALA A 241 26.31 16.47 -0.93
CA ALA A 241 25.11 16.59 -1.76
C ALA A 241 25.45 17.00 -3.20
N GLU A 242 26.39 17.94 -3.40
CA GLU A 242 26.80 18.39 -4.74
C GLU A 242 27.50 17.25 -5.52
N ASN A 243 28.36 16.48 -4.87
CA ASN A 243 28.98 15.31 -5.48
C ASN A 243 27.92 14.25 -5.89
N LEU A 244 26.91 14.06 -5.06
CA LEU A 244 25.81 13.15 -5.39
C LEU A 244 24.99 13.69 -6.55
N ARG A 245 24.63 14.98 -6.53
CA ARG A 245 23.87 15.62 -7.60
C ARG A 245 24.54 15.44 -8.98
N GLN A 246 25.87 15.58 -9.05
CA GLN A 246 26.63 15.33 -10.26
C GLN A 246 26.52 13.88 -10.71
N LYS A 247 26.69 12.92 -9.79
CA LYS A 247 26.53 11.49 -10.08
C LYS A 247 25.13 11.16 -10.58
N PHE A 248 24.07 11.78 -9.99
CA PHE A 248 22.70 11.62 -10.47
C PHE A 248 22.57 12.06 -11.94
N ALA A 249 23.12 13.23 -12.29
CA ALA A 249 23.04 13.77 -13.64
C ALA A 249 23.80 12.93 -14.68
N GLU A 250 24.84 12.23 -14.26
CA GLU A 250 25.67 11.37 -15.13
C GLU A 250 25.10 9.94 -15.24
N LEU A 251 24.32 9.50 -14.26
CA LEU A 251 23.81 8.13 -14.19
C LEU A 251 22.84 7.83 -15.34
N GLU A 252 23.15 6.79 -16.09
CA GLU A 252 22.29 6.27 -17.15
C GLU A 252 21.37 5.17 -16.62
N HIS A 253 20.10 5.27 -16.98
CA HIS A 253 19.09 4.28 -16.66
C HIS A 253 18.65 3.63 -17.97
N GLN A 254 18.80 2.30 -18.05
CA GLN A 254 18.54 1.56 -19.28
C GLN A 254 17.53 0.44 -19.05
N LEU A 255 16.48 0.41 -19.87
CA LEU A 255 15.48 -0.65 -19.90
C LEU A 255 14.94 -0.81 -21.33
N ASP A 256 14.83 -2.05 -21.81
CA ASP A 256 14.28 -2.42 -23.14
C ASP A 256 14.84 -1.60 -24.31
N GLY A 257 16.14 -1.29 -24.26
CA GLY A 257 16.83 -0.52 -25.31
C GLY A 257 16.63 1.00 -25.22
N VAL A 258 15.87 1.48 -24.25
CA VAL A 258 15.71 2.93 -23.96
C VAL A 258 16.69 3.33 -22.88
N THR A 259 17.46 4.41 -23.12
CA THR A 259 18.39 5.00 -22.14
C THR A 259 17.94 6.40 -21.79
N ILE A 260 17.82 6.70 -20.51
CA ILE A 260 17.45 8.03 -20.00
C ILE A 260 18.42 8.50 -18.91
N LYS A 261 18.54 9.81 -18.74
CA LYS A 261 19.23 10.45 -17.62
C LYS A 261 18.25 11.29 -16.83
N LYS A 262 18.44 11.36 -15.52
CA LYS A 262 17.63 12.19 -14.63
C LYS A 262 18.53 12.98 -13.69
N THR A 263 18.04 14.14 -13.28
CA THR A 263 18.66 14.96 -12.25
C THR A 263 17.87 14.85 -10.95
N ALA A 264 18.45 15.37 -9.88
CA ALA A 264 17.77 15.47 -8.59
C ALA A 264 17.97 16.86 -7.98
N SER A 265 16.95 17.32 -7.29
CA SER A 265 17.01 18.49 -6.42
C SER A 265 17.25 18.04 -4.99
N MET A 266 18.03 18.81 -4.24
CA MET A 266 18.41 18.44 -2.86
C MET A 266 18.28 19.62 -1.92
N GLY A 267 17.71 19.34 -0.73
CA GLY A 267 17.58 20.29 0.35
C GLY A 267 18.30 19.81 1.60
N ILE A 268 19.09 20.66 2.24
CA ILE A 268 19.91 20.32 3.39
C ILE A 268 19.42 21.09 4.61
N ALA A 269 19.24 20.39 5.73
CA ALA A 269 19.18 20.96 7.06
C ALA A 269 20.37 20.46 7.86
N ALA A 270 21.12 21.37 8.47
CA ALA A 270 22.29 21.06 9.26
C ALA A 270 22.24 21.71 10.63
N ARG A 271 22.83 21.05 11.61
CA ARG A 271 23.05 21.58 12.97
C ARG A 271 24.50 21.37 13.36
N ASP A 272 25.07 22.38 13.98
CA ASP A 272 26.47 22.42 14.46
C ASP A 272 26.68 21.70 15.80
N GLY A 273 25.60 21.17 16.40
CA GLY A 273 25.64 20.54 17.73
C GLY A 273 25.60 21.52 18.89
N GLN A 274 25.63 22.86 18.64
CA GLN A 274 25.47 23.90 19.63
C GLN A 274 24.05 24.47 19.61
N GLY A 275 23.47 24.73 20.77
CA GLY A 275 22.10 25.25 20.90
C GLY A 275 21.03 24.18 21.05
N ASP A 276 19.77 24.62 21.06
CA ASP A 276 18.62 23.68 21.08
C ASP A 276 18.54 22.92 19.77
N ILE A 277 18.65 21.60 19.87
CA ILE A 277 18.44 20.73 18.71
C ILE A 277 16.92 20.54 18.56
N PRO A 278 16.35 20.90 17.41
CA PRO A 278 14.94 20.71 17.14
C PRO A 278 14.57 19.23 17.18
N HIS A 279 13.29 18.95 17.26
CA HIS A 279 12.77 17.62 17.05
C HIS A 279 13.12 17.10 15.64
N VAL A 280 13.08 15.80 15.47
CA VAL A 280 13.35 15.15 14.16
C VAL A 280 12.53 15.76 13.04
N GLU A 281 11.26 16.04 13.35
CA GLU A 281 10.30 16.64 12.44
C GLU A 281 10.75 18.02 11.94
N ASP A 282 11.37 18.83 12.81
CA ASP A 282 11.85 20.17 12.45
C ASP A 282 13.04 20.10 11.49
N LEU A 283 13.97 19.14 11.70
CA LEU A 283 15.08 18.93 10.78
C LEU A 283 14.59 18.47 9.38
N LEU A 284 13.66 17.54 9.34
CA LEU A 284 13.06 17.09 8.09
C LEU A 284 12.31 18.22 7.40
N LYS A 285 11.53 19.01 8.14
CA LYS A 285 10.81 20.16 7.61
C LYS A 285 11.75 21.20 7.02
N LEU A 286 12.83 21.55 7.70
CA LEU A 286 13.83 22.50 7.21
C LEU A 286 14.51 21.99 5.93
N ALA A 287 14.83 20.69 5.86
CA ALA A 287 15.40 20.08 4.66
C ALA A 287 14.39 20.08 3.50
N ASP A 288 13.12 19.83 3.77
CA ASP A 288 12.04 19.87 2.77
C ASP A 288 11.80 21.29 2.24
N GLU A 289 11.80 22.30 3.11
CA GLU A 289 11.72 23.71 2.70
C GLU A 289 12.91 24.12 1.80
N ALA A 290 14.12 23.63 2.10
CA ALA A 290 15.28 23.85 1.24
C ALA A 290 15.14 23.09 -0.10
N LEU A 291 14.66 21.85 -0.09
CA LEU A 291 14.37 21.09 -1.31
C LEU A 291 13.32 21.78 -2.19
N TYR A 292 12.28 22.34 -1.56
CA TYR A 292 11.28 23.11 -2.29
C TYR A 292 11.90 24.34 -2.98
N ARG A 293 12.82 25.08 -2.31
CA ARG A 293 13.57 26.18 -2.94
C ARG A 293 14.43 25.67 -4.11
N ALA A 294 15.09 24.52 -3.96
CA ALA A 294 15.87 23.93 -5.04
C ALA A 294 15.00 23.64 -6.29
N LYS A 295 13.80 23.12 -6.09
CA LYS A 295 12.83 22.89 -7.17
C LYS A 295 12.35 24.20 -7.82
N GLN A 296 12.07 25.24 -7.02
CA GLN A 296 11.63 26.55 -7.54
C GLN A 296 12.73 27.28 -8.29
N ASN A 297 13.98 27.22 -7.82
CA ASN A 297 15.13 27.92 -8.40
C ASN A 297 15.67 27.24 -9.69
N GLY A 298 14.95 26.27 -10.26
CA GLY A 298 15.28 25.67 -11.58
C GLY A 298 15.77 24.23 -11.50
N ARG A 299 15.58 23.54 -10.35
CA ARG A 299 15.93 22.14 -10.15
C ARG A 299 17.42 21.82 -10.31
N ASN A 300 17.79 20.54 -10.28
CA ASN A 300 19.17 20.05 -10.44
C ASN A 300 20.18 20.86 -9.63
N ARG A 301 19.91 21.07 -8.34
CA ARG A 301 20.74 21.87 -7.43
C ARG A 301 20.59 21.45 -5.98
N VAL A 302 21.50 21.96 -5.19
CA VAL A 302 21.52 21.84 -3.74
C VAL A 302 21.18 23.18 -3.12
N GLU A 303 20.27 23.19 -2.14
CA GLU A 303 19.96 24.38 -1.32
C GLU A 303 20.12 24.00 0.16
N VAL A 304 20.60 24.93 0.96
CA VAL A 304 20.79 24.74 2.39
C VAL A 304 19.74 25.54 3.13
N ALA A 305 19.14 24.97 4.18
CA ALA A 305 18.26 25.70 5.09
C ALA A 305 19.05 26.85 5.74
N GLY A 306 18.45 28.04 5.70
CA GLY A 306 19.04 29.26 6.28
C GLY A 306 18.87 29.30 7.79
#